data_e8e1c84a98cea6ca6492773772abc283
#
_entry.id   e8e1c84a98cea6ca6492773772abc283
#
_cell.length_a   1.000
_cell.length_b   1.000
_cell.length_c   1.000
_cell.angle_alpha   90.00
_cell.angle_beta   90.00
_cell.angle_gamma   90.00
#
_symmetry.space_group_name_H-M   'P 1'
#
loop_
_entity.id
_entity.type
_entity.pdbx_description
1 polymer ?
#
loop_
_entity_poly.entity_id
_entity_poly.type
_entity_poly.pdbx_seq_one_letter_code
_entity_poly.pdbx_strand_id
1 'polypeptide(L)'
;MKTWFFTEDAYPYLPDPAEYESIRVNLPNRHYDPVKGADLYHMYLDMWLAAEAHGLEIMVNEHHQTATCVVPAAPLLLAILARQSKTARLLILGNPLPNRNQPVRVAEEMAMIDVISRGRLECGFVRSVPWEASAANITAFRGANRMWEAHDLILKAWTTHDGPFNFEGRYYRHRQVNIWPRPFQQPHPPIWVTIGSAGSAVPVAERDYIGAVFLAG
;
A
#
# COMPACT_ATOMS: atom_id res chain seq x y z
N MET A 1 -6.85 12.51 -18.66
CA MET A 1 -7.20 11.31 -17.84
C MET A 1 -5.95 10.47 -17.75
N LYS A 2 -5.59 9.95 -16.57
CA LYS A 2 -4.48 9.02 -16.40
C LYS A 2 -5.01 7.60 -16.37
N THR A 3 -4.31 6.68 -17.01
CA THR A 3 -4.65 5.26 -17.00
C THR A 3 -3.56 4.49 -16.26
N TRP A 4 -3.95 3.66 -15.31
CA TRP A 4 -3.06 2.91 -14.44
C TRP A 4 -3.05 1.45 -14.85
N PHE A 5 -1.87 0.86 -14.94
CA PHE A 5 -1.73 -0.59 -15.05
C PHE A 5 -1.67 -1.20 -13.65
N PHE A 6 -2.51 -2.20 -13.42
CA PHE A 6 -2.66 -2.91 -12.15
C PHE A 6 -2.73 -4.42 -12.37
N THR A 7 -2.12 -5.17 -11.49
CA THR A 7 -2.24 -6.63 -11.40
C THR A 7 -2.25 -7.07 -9.94
N GLU A 8 -2.97 -8.14 -9.63
CA GLU A 8 -3.01 -8.74 -8.28
C GLU A 8 -1.75 -9.52 -7.93
N ASP A 9 -0.84 -9.74 -8.87
CA ASP A 9 0.41 -10.48 -8.66
C ASP A 9 0.20 -11.87 -8.03
N ALA A 10 -0.78 -12.59 -8.55
CA ALA A 10 -1.17 -13.89 -8.04
C ALA A 10 -0.10 -14.97 -8.28
N TYR A 11 0.00 -15.93 -7.38
CA TYR A 11 0.75 -17.16 -7.63
C TYR A 11 -0.13 -18.17 -8.37
N PRO A 12 0.13 -18.48 -9.65
CA PRO A 12 -0.80 -19.27 -10.48
C PRO A 12 -0.66 -20.79 -10.33
N TYR A 13 0.42 -21.27 -9.67
CA TYR A 13 0.71 -22.70 -9.55
C TYR A 13 0.04 -23.30 -8.31
N LEU A 14 -1.29 -23.21 -8.26
CA LEU A 14 -2.08 -23.62 -7.12
C LEU A 14 -2.53 -25.09 -7.26
N PRO A 15 -2.76 -25.81 -6.14
CA PRO A 15 -3.42 -27.11 -6.16
C PRO A 15 -4.90 -26.96 -6.55
N ASP A 16 -5.61 -28.07 -6.69
CA ASP A 16 -7.04 -28.05 -6.95
C ASP A 16 -7.78 -27.27 -5.85
N PRO A 17 -8.50 -26.18 -6.19
CA PRO A 17 -9.25 -25.41 -5.21
C PRO A 17 -10.28 -26.24 -4.42
N ALA A 18 -10.79 -27.31 -4.99
CA ALA A 18 -11.77 -28.18 -4.34
C ALA A 18 -11.20 -28.93 -3.11
N GLU A 19 -9.88 -29.03 -3.00
CA GLU A 19 -9.20 -29.66 -1.85
C GLU A 19 -9.11 -28.74 -0.62
N TYR A 20 -9.47 -27.47 -0.75
CA TYR A 20 -9.29 -26.45 0.29
C TYR A 20 -10.56 -25.65 0.52
N GLU A 21 -10.81 -25.31 1.77
CA GLU A 21 -11.94 -24.43 2.15
C GLU A 21 -11.79 -23.05 1.49
N SER A 22 -10.56 -22.53 1.42
CA SER A 22 -10.26 -21.28 0.75
C SER A 22 -8.79 -21.21 0.32
N ILE A 23 -8.54 -21.15 -0.99
CA ILE A 23 -7.19 -20.92 -1.52
C ILE A 23 -6.66 -19.51 -1.17
N ARG A 24 -7.54 -18.57 -0.85
CA ARG A 24 -7.18 -17.20 -0.49
C ARG A 24 -6.75 -17.08 0.97
N VAL A 25 -7.38 -17.81 1.88
CA VAL A 25 -7.24 -17.56 3.32
C VAL A 25 -6.39 -18.62 4.03
N ASN A 26 -6.55 -19.90 3.68
CA ASN A 26 -5.97 -21.00 4.46
C ASN A 26 -5.16 -22.01 3.65
N LEU A 27 -4.78 -21.64 2.42
CA LEU A 27 -3.88 -22.50 1.62
C LEU A 27 -2.48 -22.55 2.28
N PRO A 28 -1.97 -23.75 2.61
CA PRO A 28 -0.64 -23.88 3.20
C PRO A 28 0.47 -23.43 2.25
N ASN A 29 1.46 -22.69 2.74
CA ASN A 29 2.56 -22.19 1.92
C ASN A 29 3.56 -23.24 1.42
N ARG A 30 3.41 -24.52 1.81
CA ARG A 30 4.17 -25.65 1.19
C ARG A 30 3.93 -25.77 -0.32
N HIS A 31 2.85 -25.20 -0.83
CA HIS A 31 2.53 -25.15 -2.27
C HIS A 31 3.28 -24.04 -3.02
N TYR A 32 3.95 -23.14 -2.30
CA TYR A 32 4.78 -22.11 -2.93
C TYR A 32 6.15 -22.68 -3.30
N ASP A 33 6.48 -22.62 -4.57
CA ASP A 33 7.80 -22.94 -5.11
C ASP A 33 8.62 -21.65 -5.22
N PRO A 34 9.71 -21.49 -4.44
CA PRO A 34 10.50 -20.26 -4.47
C PRO A 34 11.18 -19.97 -5.83
N VAL A 35 11.49 -21.01 -6.62
CA VAL A 35 12.09 -20.83 -7.96
C VAL A 35 11.08 -20.22 -8.90
N LYS A 36 9.87 -20.80 -8.98
CA LYS A 36 8.76 -20.21 -9.74
C LYS A 36 8.37 -18.82 -9.24
N GLY A 37 8.41 -18.63 -7.92
CA GLY A 37 8.17 -17.32 -7.31
C GLY A 37 9.17 -16.26 -7.74
N ALA A 38 10.46 -16.62 -7.85
CA ALA A 38 11.48 -15.70 -8.35
C ALA A 38 11.17 -15.28 -9.80
N ASP A 39 10.86 -16.24 -10.68
CA ASP A 39 10.50 -15.97 -12.07
C ASP A 39 9.25 -15.07 -12.17
N LEU A 40 8.26 -15.28 -11.29
CA LEU A 40 7.05 -14.46 -11.24
C LEU A 40 7.36 -13.00 -10.86
N TYR A 41 8.20 -12.75 -9.84
CA TYR A 41 8.57 -11.39 -9.48
C TYR A 41 9.28 -10.66 -10.62
N HIS A 42 10.20 -11.32 -11.35
CA HIS A 42 10.83 -10.75 -12.52
C HIS A 42 9.81 -10.44 -13.62
N MET A 43 8.92 -11.39 -13.91
CA MET A 43 7.86 -11.20 -14.91
C MET A 43 6.95 -10.01 -14.55
N TYR A 44 6.50 -9.89 -13.30
CA TYR A 44 5.65 -8.77 -12.87
C TYR A 44 6.38 -7.43 -12.96
N LEU A 45 7.64 -7.36 -12.55
CA LEU A 45 8.46 -6.15 -12.72
C LEU A 45 8.56 -5.74 -14.20
N ASP A 46 8.83 -6.69 -15.09
CA ASP A 46 8.90 -6.44 -16.53
C ASP A 46 7.54 -5.98 -17.10
N MET A 47 6.42 -6.51 -16.60
CA MET A 47 5.07 -6.09 -17.01
C MET A 47 4.80 -4.62 -16.67
N TRP A 48 5.18 -4.15 -15.47
CA TRP A 48 5.03 -2.74 -15.12
C TRP A 48 5.93 -1.82 -15.94
N LEU A 49 7.16 -2.23 -16.24
CA LEU A 49 8.04 -1.46 -17.12
C LEU A 49 7.53 -1.42 -18.56
N ALA A 50 6.95 -2.52 -19.03
CA ALA A 50 6.27 -2.54 -20.32
C ALA A 50 5.03 -1.64 -20.35
N ALA A 51 4.26 -1.61 -19.26
CA ALA A 51 3.12 -0.69 -19.12
C ALA A 51 3.56 0.78 -19.22
N GLU A 52 4.65 1.17 -18.56
CA GLU A 52 5.23 2.51 -18.69
C GLU A 52 5.61 2.80 -20.16
N ALA A 53 6.25 1.85 -20.86
CA ALA A 53 6.64 2.02 -22.26
C ALA A 53 5.44 2.26 -23.19
N HIS A 54 4.23 1.83 -22.77
CA HIS A 54 2.96 2.08 -23.44
C HIS A 54 2.18 3.30 -22.90
N GLY A 55 2.81 4.12 -22.07
CA GLY A 55 2.21 5.36 -21.55
C GLY A 55 1.22 5.16 -20.42
N LEU A 56 1.24 4.01 -19.74
CA LEU A 56 0.44 3.75 -18.56
C LEU A 56 1.20 4.12 -17.30
N GLU A 57 0.46 4.54 -16.26
CA GLU A 57 0.99 4.73 -14.92
C GLU A 57 1.04 3.39 -14.18
N ILE A 58 1.89 3.28 -13.18
CA ILE A 58 2.14 2.05 -12.43
C ILE A 58 1.37 2.06 -11.11
N MET A 59 0.55 1.02 -10.88
CA MET A 59 -0.14 0.83 -9.61
C MET A 59 0.17 -0.56 -9.05
N VAL A 60 0.60 -0.62 -7.79
CA VAL A 60 0.84 -1.86 -7.04
C VAL A 60 -0.11 -1.94 -5.85
N ASN A 61 -0.46 -3.16 -5.45
CA ASN A 61 -1.25 -3.42 -4.25
C ASN A 61 -0.41 -4.15 -3.18
N GLU A 62 -1.01 -4.35 -2.02
CA GLU A 62 -0.42 -5.12 -0.94
C GLU A 62 -1.47 -6.04 -0.33
N HIS A 63 -1.15 -7.33 -0.29
CA HIS A 63 -1.94 -8.34 0.41
C HIS A 63 -1.04 -9.28 1.21
N HIS A 64 -1.57 -9.79 2.30
CA HIS A 64 -0.79 -10.60 3.24
C HIS A 64 -1.33 -12.02 3.35
N GLN A 65 -0.41 -12.99 3.52
CA GLN A 65 -0.72 -14.38 3.87
C GLN A 65 -1.67 -15.06 2.87
N THR A 66 -1.54 -14.76 1.59
CA THR A 66 -2.41 -15.30 0.54
C THR A 66 -1.63 -15.62 -0.72
N ALA A 67 -2.02 -16.69 -1.40
CA ALA A 67 -1.48 -17.03 -2.72
C ALA A 67 -2.09 -16.17 -3.86
N THR A 68 -3.18 -15.47 -3.58
CA THR A 68 -3.83 -14.62 -4.61
C THR A 68 -3.14 -13.27 -4.83
N CYS A 69 -2.14 -12.96 -4.00
CA CYS A 69 -1.22 -11.84 -4.20
C CYS A 69 0.08 -12.13 -3.44
N VAL A 70 1.19 -12.21 -4.15
CA VAL A 70 2.51 -12.48 -3.56
C VAL A 70 3.31 -11.21 -3.26
N VAL A 71 2.64 -10.09 -3.04
CA VAL A 71 3.25 -8.79 -2.68
C VAL A 71 2.87 -8.38 -1.25
N PRO A 72 3.49 -8.99 -0.23
CA PRO A 72 3.24 -8.63 1.17
C PRO A 72 3.95 -7.35 1.63
N ALA A 73 4.77 -6.76 0.77
CA ALA A 73 5.53 -5.56 1.03
C ALA A 73 5.63 -4.70 -0.24
N ALA A 74 4.51 -4.08 -0.63
CA ALA A 74 4.44 -3.23 -1.80
C ALA A 74 5.51 -2.11 -1.85
N PRO A 75 5.95 -1.51 -0.72
CA PRO A 75 7.04 -0.54 -0.72
C PRO A 75 8.35 -1.07 -1.30
N LEU A 76 8.69 -2.35 -1.07
CA LEU A 76 9.92 -2.96 -1.63
C LEU A 76 9.84 -3.04 -3.14
N LEU A 77 8.71 -3.51 -3.66
CA LEU A 77 8.50 -3.64 -5.10
C LEU A 77 8.47 -2.27 -5.77
N LEU A 78 7.77 -1.32 -5.18
CA LEU A 78 7.68 0.03 -5.73
C LEU A 78 9.02 0.79 -5.67
N ALA A 79 9.90 0.50 -4.70
CA ALA A 79 11.26 1.06 -4.65
C ALA A 79 12.11 0.59 -5.84
N ILE A 80 11.97 -0.67 -6.25
CA ILE A 80 12.62 -1.21 -7.45
C ILE A 80 12.09 -0.48 -8.69
N LEU A 81 10.76 -0.39 -8.84
CA LEU A 81 10.10 0.30 -9.95
C LEU A 81 10.43 1.80 -9.96
N ALA A 82 10.53 2.46 -8.82
CA ALA A 82 10.92 3.86 -8.70
C ALA A 82 12.32 4.14 -9.30
N ARG A 83 13.23 3.17 -9.20
CA ARG A 83 14.59 3.27 -9.78
C ARG A 83 14.62 2.89 -11.25
N GLN A 84 13.84 1.88 -11.67
CA GLN A 84 13.88 1.34 -13.03
C GLN A 84 13.02 2.15 -14.01
N SER A 85 11.83 2.59 -13.59
CA SER A 85 10.94 3.43 -14.38
C SER A 85 11.48 4.87 -14.51
N LYS A 86 11.00 5.61 -15.51
CA LYS A 86 11.51 6.97 -15.84
C LYS A 86 10.46 8.06 -15.66
N THR A 87 9.25 7.83 -16.11
CA THR A 87 8.21 8.85 -16.28
C THR A 87 6.88 8.52 -15.61
N ALA A 88 6.52 7.24 -15.50
CA ALA A 88 5.26 6.83 -14.92
C ALA A 88 5.10 7.30 -13.47
N ARG A 89 3.89 7.74 -13.12
CA ARG A 89 3.50 7.89 -11.73
C ARG A 89 3.45 6.52 -11.06
N LEU A 90 3.71 6.48 -9.79
CA LEU A 90 3.87 5.26 -9.00
C LEU A 90 2.86 5.30 -7.85
N LEU A 91 1.85 4.44 -7.87
CA LEU A 91 0.82 4.39 -6.85
C LEU A 91 0.91 3.08 -6.07
N ILE A 92 0.97 3.17 -4.75
CA ILE A 92 0.60 2.05 -3.87
C ILE A 92 -0.88 2.19 -3.53
N LEU A 93 -1.72 1.23 -3.97
CA LEU A 93 -3.13 1.21 -3.59
C LEU A 93 -3.51 -0.20 -3.11
N GLY A 94 -3.28 -0.47 -1.78
CA GLY A 94 -2.77 0.54 -0.86
C GLY A 94 -2.14 -0.05 0.38
N ASN A 95 -1.59 0.87 1.14
CA ASN A 95 -1.08 0.53 2.46
C ASN A 95 -2.21 0.22 3.44
N PRO A 96 -2.29 -0.99 4.02
CA PRO A 96 -3.31 -1.33 5.01
C PRO A 96 -2.94 -0.75 6.38
N LEU A 97 -3.15 0.56 6.56
CA LEU A 97 -2.69 1.29 7.75
C LEU A 97 -3.15 0.69 9.09
N PRO A 98 -4.39 0.14 9.22
CA PRO A 98 -4.78 -0.50 10.47
C PRO A 98 -3.89 -1.67 10.90
N ASN A 99 -3.29 -2.38 9.93
CA ASN A 99 -2.42 -3.52 10.19
C ASN A 99 -1.01 -3.10 10.63
N ARG A 100 -0.66 -1.82 10.51
CA ARG A 100 0.66 -1.31 10.86
C ARG A 100 0.74 -0.92 12.34
N ASN A 101 1.64 -1.57 13.08
CA ASN A 101 1.93 -1.17 14.46
C ASN A 101 2.82 0.07 14.54
N GLN A 102 3.53 0.37 13.46
CA GLN A 102 4.48 1.47 13.35
C GLN A 102 4.17 2.36 12.11
N PRO A 103 3.16 3.25 12.17
CA PRO A 103 2.83 4.11 11.03
C PRO A 103 3.96 5.05 10.60
N VAL A 104 4.85 5.43 11.52
CA VAL A 104 6.06 6.21 11.20
C VAL A 104 6.91 5.48 10.17
N ARG A 105 6.99 4.14 10.23
CA ARG A 105 7.71 3.35 9.24
C ARG A 105 7.11 3.51 7.83
N VAL A 106 5.79 3.57 7.72
CA VAL A 106 5.12 3.85 6.43
C VAL A 106 5.50 5.25 5.93
N ALA A 107 5.53 6.25 6.83
CA ALA A 107 5.95 7.60 6.46
C ALA A 107 7.38 7.64 5.90
N GLU A 108 8.31 6.92 6.53
CA GLU A 108 9.70 6.81 6.08
C GLU A 108 9.82 6.10 4.72
N GLU A 109 9.16 4.97 4.55
CA GLU A 109 9.17 4.18 3.30
C GLU A 109 8.61 4.98 2.13
N MET A 110 7.48 5.63 2.31
CA MET A 110 6.87 6.47 1.27
C MET A 110 7.74 7.67 0.94
N ALA A 111 8.30 8.35 1.95
CA ALA A 111 9.22 9.47 1.73
C ALA A 111 10.47 9.04 0.96
N MET A 112 11.04 7.87 1.28
CA MET A 112 12.19 7.33 0.58
C MET A 112 11.89 7.01 -0.89
N ILE A 113 10.74 6.37 -1.17
CA ILE A 113 10.30 6.08 -2.54
C ILE A 113 10.04 7.38 -3.32
N ASP A 114 9.44 8.37 -2.68
CA ASP A 114 9.17 9.67 -3.30
C ASP A 114 10.46 10.39 -3.70
N VAL A 115 11.50 10.35 -2.85
CA VAL A 115 12.83 10.88 -3.17
C VAL A 115 13.51 10.09 -4.29
N ILE A 116 13.51 8.75 -4.24
CA ILE A 116 14.08 7.90 -5.29
C ILE A 116 13.41 8.16 -6.64
N SER A 117 12.10 8.28 -6.65
CA SER A 117 11.31 8.52 -7.86
C SER A 117 11.31 9.99 -8.32
N ARG A 118 11.90 10.91 -7.55
CA ARG A 118 11.90 12.35 -7.82
C ARG A 118 10.48 12.94 -7.92
N GLY A 119 9.61 12.57 -6.97
CA GLY A 119 8.26 13.13 -6.86
C GLY A 119 7.22 12.48 -7.77
N ARG A 120 7.42 11.22 -8.18
CA ARG A 120 6.44 10.47 -8.97
C ARG A 120 5.49 9.62 -8.11
N LEU A 121 5.72 9.54 -6.80
CA LEU A 121 4.89 8.74 -5.89
C LEU A 121 3.50 9.33 -5.69
N GLU A 122 2.50 8.46 -5.60
CA GLU A 122 1.17 8.70 -5.04
C GLU A 122 0.90 7.65 -3.95
N CYS A 123 0.31 8.05 -2.82
CA CYS A 123 0.14 7.19 -1.66
C CYS A 123 -1.31 6.77 -1.47
N GLY A 124 -1.61 5.48 -1.57
CA GLY A 124 -2.92 4.94 -1.27
C GLY A 124 -2.99 4.34 0.13
N PHE A 125 -4.05 4.65 0.87
CA PHE A 125 -4.36 4.12 2.19
C PHE A 125 -5.65 3.32 2.17
N VAL A 126 -5.62 2.14 2.77
CA VAL A 126 -6.75 1.21 2.79
C VAL A 126 -7.05 0.71 4.20
N ARG A 127 -8.30 0.26 4.39
CA ARG A 127 -8.76 -0.27 5.69
C ARG A 127 -8.32 -1.70 5.97
N SER A 128 -7.71 -2.38 5.01
CA SER A 128 -7.47 -3.82 5.02
C SER A 128 -8.74 -4.65 4.78
N VAL A 129 -8.53 -5.91 4.44
CA VAL A 129 -9.59 -6.90 4.28
C VAL A 129 -9.75 -7.72 5.57
N PRO A 130 -10.93 -8.33 5.83
CA PRO A 130 -11.25 -8.94 7.12
C PRO A 130 -10.26 -10.00 7.59
N TRP A 131 -9.78 -10.89 6.70
CA TRP A 131 -8.85 -11.96 7.08
C TRP A 131 -7.45 -11.42 7.43
N GLU A 132 -6.97 -10.40 6.75
CA GLU A 132 -5.68 -9.76 7.05
C GLU A 132 -5.76 -8.96 8.36
N ALA A 133 -6.87 -8.26 8.59
CA ALA A 133 -7.11 -7.59 9.86
C ALA A 133 -7.13 -8.58 11.01
N SER A 134 -7.77 -9.75 10.84
CA SER A 134 -7.78 -10.84 11.81
C SER A 134 -6.37 -11.38 12.07
N ALA A 135 -5.59 -11.63 11.01
CA ALA A 135 -4.21 -12.09 11.12
C ALA A 135 -3.29 -11.06 11.82
N ALA A 136 -3.57 -9.78 11.64
CA ALA A 136 -2.89 -8.68 12.34
C ALA A 136 -3.42 -8.44 13.78
N ASN A 137 -4.37 -9.26 14.26
CA ASN A 137 -5.05 -9.10 15.53
C ASN A 137 -5.76 -7.75 15.69
N ILE A 138 -6.37 -7.27 14.61
CA ILE A 138 -7.13 -6.03 14.55
C ILE A 138 -8.61 -6.35 14.36
N THR A 139 -9.47 -5.80 15.21
CA THR A 139 -10.91 -5.95 15.02
C THR A 139 -11.41 -5.01 13.91
N ALA A 140 -12.26 -5.52 13.01
CA ALA A 140 -12.81 -4.76 11.89
C ALA A 140 -13.52 -3.46 12.35
N PHE A 141 -14.16 -3.47 13.53
CA PHE A 141 -14.82 -2.31 14.12
C PHE A 141 -13.86 -1.14 14.41
N ARG A 142 -12.60 -1.43 14.75
CA ARG A 142 -11.58 -0.41 15.05
C ARG A 142 -10.80 0.04 13.82
N GLY A 143 -10.94 -0.66 12.70
CA GLY A 143 -10.11 -0.46 11.50
C GLY A 143 -10.18 0.96 10.95
N ALA A 144 -11.37 1.56 10.86
CA ALA A 144 -11.51 2.91 10.30
C ALA A 144 -10.83 3.99 11.16
N ASN A 145 -11.08 3.99 12.47
CA ASN A 145 -10.50 4.98 13.38
C ASN A 145 -8.98 4.80 13.50
N ARG A 146 -8.52 3.54 13.53
CA ARG A 146 -7.09 3.23 13.56
C ARG A 146 -6.39 3.68 12.27
N MET A 147 -7.05 3.53 11.10
CA MET A 147 -6.54 4.02 9.82
C MET A 147 -6.35 5.54 9.84
N TRP A 148 -7.37 6.29 10.27
CA TRP A 148 -7.30 7.74 10.28
C TRP A 148 -6.29 8.28 11.29
N GLU A 149 -6.15 7.64 12.46
CA GLU A 149 -5.11 8.04 13.42
C GLU A 149 -3.69 7.75 12.89
N ALA A 150 -3.49 6.61 12.21
CA ALA A 150 -2.24 6.32 11.53
C ALA A 150 -1.94 7.34 10.42
N HIS A 151 -2.95 7.67 9.61
CA HIS A 151 -2.87 8.70 8.59
C HIS A 151 -2.44 10.05 9.19
N ASP A 152 -3.08 10.51 10.27
CA ASP A 152 -2.76 11.79 10.90
C ASP A 152 -1.32 11.83 11.42
N LEU A 153 -0.83 10.72 11.97
CA LEU A 153 0.56 10.58 12.38
C LEU A 153 1.53 10.65 11.20
N ILE A 154 1.22 9.94 10.09
CA ILE A 154 2.02 9.95 8.86
C ILE A 154 2.07 11.36 8.28
N LEU A 155 0.92 12.02 8.19
CA LEU A 155 0.84 13.39 7.65
C LEU A 155 1.67 14.36 8.49
N LYS A 156 1.54 14.26 9.81
CA LYS A 156 2.34 15.07 10.74
C LYS A 156 3.84 14.81 10.58
N ALA A 157 4.23 13.54 10.37
CA ALA A 157 5.63 13.19 10.15
C ALA A 157 6.18 13.78 8.84
N TRP A 158 5.37 13.84 7.77
CA TRP A 158 5.77 14.42 6.49
C TRP A 158 5.86 15.95 6.49
N THR A 159 5.08 16.62 7.35
CA THR A 159 4.92 18.08 7.33
C THR A 159 5.58 18.81 8.49
N THR A 160 6.12 18.10 9.48
CA THR A 160 6.86 18.72 10.59
C THR A 160 8.35 18.78 10.25
N HIS A 161 8.93 19.98 10.17
CA HIS A 161 10.31 20.20 9.71
C HIS A 161 11.22 20.83 10.76
N ASP A 162 10.67 21.38 11.84
CA ASP A 162 11.40 22.19 12.83
C ASP A 162 11.79 21.38 14.09
N GLY A 163 12.08 20.10 13.91
CA GLY A 163 12.55 19.22 14.96
C GLY A 163 11.56 18.11 15.33
N PRO A 164 11.93 17.25 16.29
CA PRO A 164 11.10 16.11 16.64
C PRO A 164 9.81 16.52 17.32
N PHE A 165 8.75 15.75 17.11
CA PHE A 165 7.47 15.90 17.80
C PHE A 165 7.06 14.62 18.54
N ASN A 166 6.15 14.76 19.49
CA ASN A 166 5.46 13.64 20.12
C ASN A 166 4.06 13.49 19.54
N PHE A 167 3.58 12.26 19.48
CA PHE A 167 2.22 11.92 19.09
C PHE A 167 1.55 11.09 20.17
N GLU A 168 0.37 11.51 20.62
CA GLU A 168 -0.40 10.89 21.71
C GLU A 168 -1.80 10.58 21.19
N GLY A 169 -1.93 9.46 20.48
CA GLY A 169 -3.21 8.98 20.00
C GLY A 169 -3.82 7.91 20.91
N ARG A 170 -4.99 7.45 20.51
CA ARG A 170 -5.68 6.33 21.15
C ARG A 170 -5.02 5.00 20.80
N TYR A 171 -4.55 4.86 19.57
CA TYR A 171 -3.98 3.63 19.03
C TYR A 171 -2.46 3.69 18.90
N TYR A 172 -1.92 4.89 18.70
CA TYR A 172 -0.48 5.10 18.46
C TYR A 172 0.08 6.14 19.42
N ARG A 173 1.24 5.81 19.99
CA ARG A 173 2.02 6.73 20.83
C ARG A 173 3.45 6.70 20.39
N HIS A 174 3.98 7.85 20.00
CA HIS A 174 5.34 7.98 19.50
C HIS A 174 6.05 9.16 20.18
N ARG A 175 7.34 9.00 20.37
CA ARG A 175 8.21 10.03 20.96
C ARG A 175 9.26 10.44 19.96
N GLN A 176 9.56 11.74 19.92
CA GLN A 176 10.65 12.32 19.15
C GLN A 176 10.64 11.89 17.69
N VAL A 177 9.45 11.88 17.06
CA VAL A 177 9.33 11.55 15.64
C VAL A 177 10.00 12.64 14.81
N ASN A 178 10.96 12.25 13.99
CA ASN A 178 11.70 13.13 13.09
C ASN A 178 12.26 12.28 11.95
N ILE A 179 11.48 12.16 10.86
CA ILE A 179 11.80 11.24 9.76
C ILE A 179 12.90 11.79 8.85
N TRP A 180 13.75 10.91 8.37
CA TRP A 180 14.77 11.13 7.35
C TRP A 180 14.73 9.96 6.36
N PRO A 181 14.51 10.24 5.03
CA PRO A 181 14.29 11.54 4.41
C PRO A 181 12.87 12.11 4.66
N ARG A 182 12.66 13.38 4.34
CA ARG A 182 11.33 13.96 4.14
C ARG A 182 10.89 13.73 2.69
N PRO A 183 9.56 13.78 2.38
CA PRO A 183 9.08 13.65 1.02
C PRO A 183 9.69 14.68 0.05
N PHE A 184 9.89 14.26 -1.18
CA PHE A 184 10.31 15.16 -2.28
C PHE A 184 9.19 16.13 -2.65
N GLN A 185 7.96 15.63 -2.74
CA GLN A 185 6.77 16.42 -2.99
C GLN A 185 6.34 17.19 -1.74
N GLN A 186 5.92 18.43 -1.91
CA GLN A 186 5.51 19.31 -0.82
C GLN A 186 4.06 19.73 -0.98
N PRO A 187 3.25 19.75 0.11
CA PRO A 187 3.62 19.38 1.48
C PRO A 187 3.80 17.87 1.68
N HIS A 188 3.28 17.04 0.80
CA HIS A 188 3.38 15.58 0.78
C HIS A 188 2.95 15.01 -0.58
N PRO A 189 3.21 13.73 -0.90
CA PRO A 189 2.68 13.06 -2.08
C PRO A 189 1.14 13.09 -2.12
N PRO A 190 0.51 13.06 -3.31
CA PRO A 190 -0.94 12.91 -3.43
C PRO A 190 -1.44 11.66 -2.69
N ILE A 191 -2.59 11.81 -2.02
CA ILE A 191 -3.18 10.75 -1.20
C ILE A 191 -4.42 10.18 -1.86
N TRP A 192 -4.48 8.87 -1.92
CA TRP A 192 -5.62 8.06 -2.36
C TRP A 192 -6.21 7.31 -1.17
N VAL A 193 -7.52 7.18 -1.11
CA VAL A 193 -8.19 6.37 -0.08
C VAL A 193 -9.30 5.56 -0.70
N THR A 194 -9.37 4.27 -0.35
CA THR A 194 -10.43 3.39 -0.84
C THR A 194 -11.79 3.74 -0.22
N ILE A 195 -12.81 3.83 -1.06
CA ILE A 195 -14.19 4.14 -0.70
C ILE A 195 -15.05 2.90 -0.97
N GLY A 196 -15.64 2.34 0.09
CA GLY A 196 -16.55 1.19 0.00
C GLY A 196 -17.99 1.51 0.36
N SER A 197 -18.32 2.76 0.72
CA SER A 197 -19.66 3.21 1.08
C SER A 197 -19.76 4.73 1.06
N ALA A 198 -20.98 5.28 1.02
CA ALA A 198 -21.21 6.72 1.11
C ALA A 198 -20.58 7.32 2.40
N GLY A 199 -20.71 6.64 3.54
CA GLY A 199 -20.11 7.10 4.79
C GLY A 199 -18.58 7.13 4.78
N SER A 200 -17.91 6.28 3.99
CA SER A 200 -16.46 6.30 3.84
C SER A 200 -15.98 7.36 2.82
N ALA A 201 -16.87 7.87 1.97
CA ALA A 201 -16.54 8.93 1.01
C ALA A 201 -16.41 10.30 1.68
N VAL A 202 -17.21 10.58 2.71
CA VAL A 202 -17.24 11.89 3.38
C VAL A 202 -15.86 12.33 3.88
N PRO A 203 -15.14 11.55 4.72
CA PRO A 203 -13.85 11.99 5.23
C PRO A 203 -12.77 12.09 4.14
N VAL A 204 -12.93 11.43 3.00
CA VAL A 204 -12.04 11.53 1.83
C VAL A 204 -12.29 12.85 1.10
N ALA A 205 -13.55 13.19 0.88
CA ALA A 205 -13.93 14.44 0.22
C ALA A 205 -13.59 15.67 1.07
N GLU A 206 -13.81 15.61 2.40
CA GLU A 206 -13.46 16.71 3.32
C GLU A 206 -11.96 17.02 3.35
N ARG A 207 -11.10 16.08 2.94
CA ARG A 207 -9.65 16.25 2.87
C ARG A 207 -9.13 16.52 1.47
N ASP A 208 -10.02 16.63 0.49
CA ASP A 208 -9.67 16.79 -0.93
C ASP A 208 -8.74 15.67 -1.45
N TYR A 209 -8.95 14.43 -0.96
CA TYR A 209 -8.18 13.26 -1.39
C TYR A 209 -8.82 12.56 -2.58
N ILE A 210 -8.02 11.77 -3.28
CA ILE A 210 -8.49 10.98 -4.42
C ILE A 210 -9.20 9.74 -3.88
N GLY A 211 -10.48 9.62 -4.16
CA GLY A 211 -11.28 8.45 -3.80
C GLY A 211 -11.10 7.31 -4.79
N ALA A 212 -10.72 6.13 -4.32
CA ALA A 212 -10.65 4.92 -5.13
C ALA A 212 -11.86 4.02 -4.85
N VAL A 213 -12.64 3.74 -5.89
CA VAL A 213 -13.81 2.87 -5.81
C VAL A 213 -13.55 1.61 -6.60
N PHE A 214 -13.71 0.46 -5.97
CA PHE A 214 -13.71 -0.83 -6.67
C PHE A 214 -15.14 -1.14 -7.09
N LEU A 215 -15.35 -1.25 -8.39
CA LEU A 215 -16.59 -1.75 -8.94
C LEU A 215 -16.58 -3.28 -8.84
N ALA A 216 -17.28 -3.82 -7.84
CA ALA A 216 -17.65 -5.22 -7.86
C ALA A 216 -18.80 -5.36 -8.88
N GLY A 217 -18.56 -6.12 -9.95
CA GLY A 217 -19.58 -6.53 -10.88
C GLY A 217 -20.57 -7.52 -10.28
#